data_a8ab4ccc55006ff9e2e928cf4f478fe9
#
_entry.id   a8ab4ccc55006ff9e2e928cf4f478fe9
#
_cell.length_a   1.000
_cell.length_b   1.000
_cell.length_c   1.000
_cell.angle_alpha   90.00
_cell.angle_beta   90.00
_cell.angle_gamma   90.00
#
_symmetry.space_group_name_H-M   'P 1'
#
loop_
_entity.id
_entity.type
_entity.pdbx_description
1 polymer ?
#
loop_
_entity_poly.entity_id
_entity_poly.type
_entity_poly.pdbx_seq_one_letter_code
_entity_poly.pdbx_strand_id
1 'polypeptide(L)'
;MKQLVIILFMSAFFAACGGNTDSNTSTAESSSSDSKKSETGNPSYDPERGEGKFTKVEVAEKLDVAKAAAGEKVYGVKCSSCHKLTSEKLVGPGWLGATDRHTAEWIMNFTTNTDAMLNKDPKAQAQLEICLVRMPNQNLSDDDARNLYEFMRKNDGVK
;
A
#
# COMPACT_ATOMS: atom_id res chain seq x y z
N MET A 1 -18.29 31.87 37.75
CA MET A 1 -17.54 33.13 37.86
C MET A 1 -16.49 33.11 36.78
N LYS A 2 -16.80 33.84 35.68
CA LYS A 2 -16.01 34.99 35.21
C LYS A 2 -14.57 34.60 34.92
N GLN A 3 -14.02 34.74 33.71
CA GLN A 3 -13.97 35.88 32.83
C GLN A 3 -13.77 35.52 31.37
N LEU A 4 -14.46 36.24 30.56
CA LEU A 4 -14.36 36.48 29.15
C LEU A 4 -13.19 37.45 28.88
N VAL A 5 -12.26 37.15 27.97
CA VAL A 5 -11.42 38.18 27.38
C VAL A 5 -11.40 37.96 25.85
N ILE A 6 -12.12 38.84 25.21
CA ILE A 6 -12.11 39.10 23.78
C ILE A 6 -10.92 40.04 23.50
N ILE A 7 -10.04 39.71 22.59
CA ILE A 7 -9.17 40.68 21.92
C ILE A 7 -9.30 40.52 20.42
N LEU A 8 -9.90 41.51 19.86
CA LEU A 8 -10.11 41.81 18.43
C LEU A 8 -9.01 42.79 17.99
N PHE A 9 -8.22 42.46 17.01
CA PHE A 9 -7.42 43.37 16.18
C PHE A 9 -7.31 42.74 14.79
N MET A 10 -7.94 43.14 13.79
CA MET A 10 -8.09 44.31 12.92
C MET A 10 -6.81 44.74 12.19
N SER A 11 -7.01 44.83 10.88
CA SER A 11 -6.31 45.62 9.85
C SER A 11 -5.20 44.86 9.10
N ALA A 12 -5.28 44.67 7.86
CA ALA A 12 -5.67 45.33 6.60
C ALA A 12 -4.44 45.61 5.72
N PHE A 13 -4.65 45.35 4.38
CA PHE A 13 -3.97 45.92 3.22
C PHE A 13 -2.55 45.46 2.88
N PHE A 14 -2.40 44.81 1.73
CA PHE A 14 -1.78 45.44 0.57
C PHE A 14 -2.17 44.69 -0.71
N ALA A 15 -2.74 45.43 -1.63
CA ALA A 15 -2.92 45.12 -3.03
C ALA A 15 -1.81 45.77 -3.85
N ALA A 16 -1.26 45.08 -4.83
CA ALA A 16 -0.63 45.63 -6.04
C ALA A 16 -0.47 44.44 -7.02
N CYS A 17 -1.20 44.37 -8.08
CA CYS A 17 -1.04 44.96 -9.42
C CYS A 17 0.21 44.43 -10.16
N GLY A 18 -0.05 43.81 -11.29
CA GLY A 18 0.89 43.59 -12.35
C GLY A 18 0.35 42.58 -13.34
N GLY A 19 -0.43 43.03 -14.33
CA GLY A 19 -0.97 42.20 -15.39
C GLY A 19 0.09 41.94 -16.47
N ASN A 20 -0.08 40.88 -17.18
CA ASN A 20 0.15 40.87 -18.62
C ASN A 20 -0.79 39.87 -19.29
N THR A 21 -1.54 40.39 -20.21
CA THR A 21 -2.45 39.76 -21.15
C THR A 21 -1.62 39.16 -22.26
N ASP A 22 -1.84 37.90 -22.59
CA ASP A 22 -1.82 37.49 -23.98
C ASP A 22 -2.77 36.29 -24.15
N SER A 23 -3.75 36.55 -24.98
CA SER A 23 -4.74 35.64 -25.51
C SER A 23 -4.09 34.65 -26.47
N ASN A 24 -4.36 33.36 -26.33
CA ASN A 24 -4.54 32.54 -27.51
C ASN A 24 -5.55 31.43 -27.27
N THR A 25 -6.62 31.51 -28.02
CA THR A 25 -7.69 30.53 -28.19
C THR A 25 -7.16 29.35 -28.98
N SER A 26 -7.36 28.11 -28.51
CA SER A 26 -7.79 26.97 -29.37
C SER A 26 -8.08 25.70 -28.62
N THR A 27 -9.31 25.25 -28.80
CA THR A 27 -9.79 23.90 -29.08
C THR A 27 -9.58 22.80 -28.05
N ALA A 28 -10.72 22.33 -27.52
CA ALA A 28 -10.91 21.12 -26.79
C ALA A 28 -10.48 19.89 -27.62
N GLU A 29 -9.62 19.07 -27.05
CA GLU A 29 -9.59 17.64 -27.39
C GLU A 29 -9.41 16.81 -26.12
N SER A 30 -10.36 15.88 -25.98
CA SER A 30 -10.38 14.80 -25.02
C SER A 30 -9.13 13.94 -25.14
N SER A 31 -8.36 13.81 -24.06
CA SER A 31 -7.39 12.73 -24.00
C SER A 31 -7.42 12.10 -22.61
N SER A 32 -7.80 10.85 -22.62
CA SER A 32 -7.50 9.75 -21.71
C SER A 32 -6.42 10.06 -20.69
N SER A 33 -6.79 9.84 -19.42
CA SER A 33 -5.87 9.79 -18.29
C SER A 33 -4.87 8.65 -18.47
N ASP A 34 -3.74 8.98 -19.06
CA ASP A 34 -2.57 8.12 -19.08
C ASP A 34 -1.90 8.23 -17.69
N SER A 35 -1.98 7.15 -16.92
CA SER A 35 -1.28 7.01 -15.64
C SER A 35 0.22 7.08 -15.94
N LYS A 36 0.81 8.25 -15.72
CA LYS A 36 2.25 8.48 -15.84
C LYS A 36 2.98 7.58 -14.84
N LYS A 37 3.40 6.41 -15.32
CA LYS A 37 4.34 5.50 -14.67
C LYS A 37 5.56 6.31 -14.25
N SER A 38 5.77 6.44 -12.95
CA SER A 38 6.98 7.07 -12.41
C SER A 38 8.19 6.18 -12.74
N GLU A 39 8.89 6.50 -13.81
CA GLU A 39 10.14 5.86 -14.20
C GLU A 39 11.32 6.48 -13.45
N THR A 40 11.47 6.13 -12.18
CA THR A 40 12.72 6.29 -11.43
C THR A 40 13.02 4.98 -10.70
N GLY A 41 13.29 3.94 -11.47
CA GLY A 41 13.64 2.61 -10.95
C GLY A 41 14.65 1.92 -11.87
N ASN A 42 15.46 1.04 -11.30
CA ASN A 42 16.31 0.13 -12.04
C ASN A 42 15.47 -0.56 -13.14
N PRO A 43 15.82 -0.47 -14.44
CA PRO A 43 15.02 -1.02 -15.52
C PRO A 43 14.81 -2.55 -15.44
N SER A 44 15.53 -3.24 -14.57
CA SER A 44 15.34 -4.67 -14.28
C SER A 44 14.44 -4.96 -13.09
N TYR A 45 13.94 -3.94 -12.38
CA TYR A 45 13.07 -4.11 -11.21
C TYR A 45 11.59 -4.12 -11.63
N ASP A 46 10.87 -5.16 -11.22
CA ASP A 46 9.43 -5.30 -11.46
C ASP A 46 8.63 -4.91 -10.21
N PRO A 47 7.94 -3.76 -10.20
CA PRO A 47 7.20 -3.28 -9.04
C PRO A 47 5.92 -4.07 -8.75
N GLU A 48 5.44 -4.88 -9.69
CA GLU A 48 4.29 -5.75 -9.45
C GLU A 48 4.70 -7.05 -8.74
N ARG A 49 5.93 -7.46 -8.92
CA ARG A 49 6.50 -8.67 -8.30
C ARG A 49 7.27 -8.37 -7.02
N GLY A 50 7.94 -7.23 -6.96
CA GLY A 50 8.86 -6.90 -5.90
C GLY A 50 10.18 -7.68 -5.95
N GLU A 51 10.94 -7.63 -4.87
CA GLU A 51 12.26 -8.27 -4.72
C GLU A 51 12.15 -9.61 -4.01
N GLY A 52 12.38 -10.70 -4.74
CA GLY A 52 12.38 -12.04 -4.15
C GLY A 52 12.30 -13.16 -5.20
N LYS A 53 12.12 -14.37 -4.70
CA LYS A 53 12.19 -15.61 -5.52
C LYS A 53 10.89 -15.92 -6.26
N PHE A 54 9.76 -15.40 -5.84
CA PHE A 54 8.47 -15.64 -6.49
C PHE A 54 8.37 -14.75 -7.73
N THR A 55 8.55 -15.35 -8.90
CA THR A 55 8.49 -14.66 -10.20
C THR A 55 7.18 -14.89 -10.92
N LYS A 56 6.49 -15.97 -10.58
CA LYS A 56 5.17 -16.32 -11.06
C LYS A 56 4.49 -17.22 -10.04
N VAL A 57 3.27 -16.85 -9.65
CA VAL A 57 2.43 -17.62 -8.72
C VAL A 57 1.11 -17.95 -9.40
N GLU A 58 0.83 -19.24 -9.55
CA GLU A 58 -0.46 -19.66 -10.08
C GLU A 58 -1.55 -19.52 -9.03
N VAL A 59 -2.53 -18.68 -9.33
CA VAL A 59 -3.68 -18.38 -8.46
C VAL A 59 -4.95 -18.84 -9.15
N ALA A 60 -5.62 -19.83 -8.56
CA ALA A 60 -6.92 -20.27 -9.06
C ALA A 60 -7.99 -19.19 -8.81
N GLU A 61 -9.00 -19.13 -9.66
CA GLU A 61 -10.14 -18.22 -9.49
C GLU A 61 -10.87 -18.48 -8.16
N LYS A 62 -11.11 -19.75 -7.85
CA LYS A 62 -11.74 -20.17 -6.60
C LYS A 62 -10.75 -20.21 -5.45
N LEU A 63 -11.25 -19.92 -4.26
CA LEU A 63 -10.46 -20.01 -3.04
C LEU A 63 -10.03 -21.46 -2.74
N ASP A 64 -8.75 -21.64 -2.41
CA ASP A 64 -8.28 -22.87 -1.77
C ASP A 64 -8.58 -22.80 -0.26
N VAL A 65 -9.71 -23.38 0.14
CA VAL A 65 -10.19 -23.32 1.51
C VAL A 65 -9.21 -23.96 2.51
N ALA A 66 -8.50 -25.01 2.08
CA ALA A 66 -7.52 -25.68 2.94
C ALA A 66 -6.30 -24.80 3.20
N LYS A 67 -5.77 -24.17 2.15
CA LYS A 67 -4.68 -23.18 2.29
C LYS A 67 -5.12 -21.97 3.09
N ALA A 68 -6.32 -21.43 2.83
CA ALA A 68 -6.85 -20.31 3.60
C ALA A 68 -6.96 -20.62 5.10
N ALA A 69 -7.41 -21.82 5.46
CA ALA A 69 -7.48 -22.26 6.86
C ALA A 69 -6.08 -22.44 7.50
N ALA A 70 -5.10 -22.91 6.74
CA ALA A 70 -3.71 -22.97 7.19
C ALA A 70 -3.12 -21.56 7.37
N GLY A 71 -3.37 -20.66 6.42
CA GLY A 71 -2.93 -19.26 6.46
C GLY A 71 -3.53 -18.48 7.64
N GLU A 72 -4.78 -18.77 8.02
CA GLU A 72 -5.42 -18.20 9.21
C GLU A 72 -4.64 -18.53 10.50
N LYS A 73 -4.11 -19.73 10.61
CA LYS A 73 -3.26 -20.12 11.73
C LYS A 73 -1.92 -19.37 11.73
N VAL A 74 -1.30 -19.24 10.55
CA VAL A 74 -0.07 -18.44 10.39
C VAL A 74 -0.32 -16.99 10.80
N TYR A 75 -1.41 -16.38 10.31
CA TYR A 75 -1.82 -15.04 10.69
C TYR A 75 -1.96 -14.90 12.20
N GLY A 76 -2.71 -15.79 12.85
CA GLY A 76 -2.96 -15.74 14.29
C GLY A 76 -1.70 -15.72 15.15
N VAL A 77 -0.66 -16.45 14.71
CA VAL A 77 0.60 -16.59 15.48
C VAL A 77 1.61 -15.50 15.12
N LYS A 78 1.73 -15.13 13.85
CA LYS A 78 2.86 -14.33 13.35
C LYS A 78 2.49 -12.90 12.95
N CYS A 79 1.22 -12.59 12.71
CA CYS A 79 0.83 -11.34 12.05
C CYS A 79 -0.18 -10.50 12.85
N SER A 80 -1.08 -11.15 13.59
CA SER A 80 -2.25 -10.53 14.24
C SER A 80 -1.90 -9.48 15.31
N SER A 81 -0.71 -9.55 15.90
CA SER A 81 -0.23 -8.55 16.87
C SER A 81 0.02 -7.17 16.24
N CYS A 82 0.27 -7.14 14.92
CA CYS A 82 0.61 -5.91 14.21
C CYS A 82 -0.38 -5.53 13.09
N HIS A 83 -1.11 -6.50 12.54
CA HIS A 83 -2.02 -6.29 11.42
C HIS A 83 -3.45 -6.67 11.76
N LYS A 84 -4.41 -5.79 11.47
CA LYS A 84 -5.85 -6.09 11.53
C LYS A 84 -6.35 -6.67 10.21
N LEU A 85 -7.44 -7.43 10.25
CA LEU A 85 -8.14 -7.93 9.06
C LEU A 85 -9.06 -6.87 8.42
N THR A 86 -9.25 -5.74 9.08
CA THR A 86 -9.98 -4.57 8.58
C THR A 86 -9.05 -3.66 7.77
N SER A 87 -9.56 -2.53 7.29
CA SER A 87 -8.76 -1.48 6.67
C SER A 87 -7.95 -0.64 7.67
N GLU A 88 -8.21 -0.79 8.97
CA GLU A 88 -7.57 0.02 10.00
C GLU A 88 -6.12 -0.39 10.23
N LYS A 89 -5.24 0.62 10.32
CA LYS A 89 -3.86 0.44 10.76
C LYS A 89 -3.82 0.14 12.27
N LEU A 90 -2.99 -0.84 12.66
CA LEU A 90 -2.58 -1.05 14.05
C LEU A 90 -1.13 -0.60 14.20
N VAL A 91 -0.17 -1.50 14.14
CA VAL A 91 1.25 -1.19 13.94
C VAL A 91 1.55 -1.16 12.44
N GLY A 92 1.20 -2.23 11.74
CA GLY A 92 1.22 -2.34 10.29
C GLY A 92 -0.12 -1.96 9.65
N PRO A 93 -0.20 -1.92 8.32
CA PRO A 93 -1.43 -1.65 7.59
C PRO A 93 -2.48 -2.74 7.80
N GLY A 94 -3.75 -2.35 7.71
CA GLY A 94 -4.85 -3.30 7.67
C GLY A 94 -4.86 -4.13 6.39
N TRP A 95 -5.33 -5.36 6.47
CA TRP A 95 -5.25 -6.34 5.38
C TRP A 95 -6.46 -6.34 4.45
N LEU A 96 -7.58 -5.72 4.81
CA LEU A 96 -8.73 -5.65 3.92
C LEU A 96 -8.35 -5.01 2.56
N GLY A 97 -8.63 -5.70 1.46
CA GLY A 97 -8.25 -5.31 0.10
C GLY A 97 -6.75 -5.48 -0.21
N ALA A 98 -6.01 -6.26 0.57
CA ALA A 98 -4.57 -6.46 0.33
C ALA A 98 -4.31 -7.13 -1.02
N THR A 99 -5.14 -8.09 -1.42
CA THR A 99 -5.01 -8.82 -2.69
C THR A 99 -5.51 -8.05 -3.90
N ASP A 100 -6.21 -6.93 -3.68
CA ASP A 100 -6.57 -5.98 -4.74
C ASP A 100 -5.45 -4.98 -5.02
N ARG A 101 -4.64 -4.67 -3.98
CA ARG A 101 -3.56 -3.70 -4.07
C ARG A 101 -2.22 -4.28 -4.50
N HIS A 102 -2.03 -5.57 -4.26
CA HIS A 102 -0.75 -6.26 -4.49
C HIS A 102 -0.97 -7.63 -5.12
N THR A 103 -0.09 -8.01 -6.02
CA THR A 103 -0.09 -9.34 -6.64
C THR A 103 0.31 -10.43 -5.64
N ALA A 104 0.05 -11.68 -5.99
CA ALA A 104 0.48 -12.84 -5.20
C ALA A 104 2.01 -12.86 -5.02
N GLU A 105 2.74 -12.60 -6.10
CA GLU A 105 4.19 -12.53 -6.11
C GLU A 105 4.71 -11.48 -5.14
N TRP A 106 4.14 -10.27 -5.17
CA TRP A 106 4.55 -9.18 -4.31
C TRP A 106 4.33 -9.53 -2.83
N ILE A 107 3.14 -10.04 -2.48
CA ILE A 107 2.79 -10.42 -1.10
C ILE A 107 3.70 -11.54 -0.61
N MET A 108 3.91 -12.58 -1.41
CA MET A 108 4.75 -13.71 -1.04
C MET A 108 6.23 -13.30 -0.94
N ASN A 109 6.74 -12.46 -1.84
CA ASN A 109 8.08 -11.90 -1.73
C ASN A 109 8.22 -11.01 -0.50
N PHE A 110 7.25 -10.14 -0.22
CA PHE A 110 7.31 -9.27 0.96
C PHE A 110 7.35 -10.07 2.27
N THR A 111 6.55 -11.12 2.39
CA THR A 111 6.45 -11.90 3.61
C THR A 111 7.61 -12.88 3.84
N THR A 112 8.33 -13.26 2.78
CA THR A 112 9.49 -14.18 2.86
C THR A 112 10.84 -13.48 2.73
N ASN A 113 10.89 -12.25 2.21
CA ASN A 113 12.10 -11.47 1.97
C ASN A 113 11.92 -10.00 2.39
N THR A 114 11.36 -9.80 3.56
CA THR A 114 10.90 -8.50 4.09
C THR A 114 11.99 -7.43 4.03
N ASP A 115 13.22 -7.75 4.42
CA ASP A 115 14.30 -6.78 4.47
C ASP A 115 14.70 -6.25 3.09
N ALA A 116 14.80 -7.13 2.10
CA ALA A 116 15.11 -6.72 0.74
C ALA A 116 13.98 -5.89 0.12
N MET A 117 12.72 -6.28 0.38
CA MET A 117 11.54 -5.52 -0.04
C MET A 117 11.53 -4.11 0.57
N LEU A 118 11.71 -3.98 1.88
CA LEU A 118 11.76 -2.67 2.55
C LEU A 118 12.95 -1.79 2.11
N ASN A 119 14.02 -2.40 1.61
CA ASN A 119 15.18 -1.65 1.13
C ASN A 119 15.09 -1.24 -0.35
N LYS A 120 14.30 -1.95 -1.17
CA LYS A 120 14.32 -1.78 -2.63
C LYS A 120 12.96 -1.48 -3.25
N ASP A 121 11.86 -1.96 -2.65
CA ASP A 121 10.52 -1.82 -3.22
C ASP A 121 9.89 -0.48 -2.85
N PRO A 122 9.52 0.37 -3.82
CA PRO A 122 8.93 1.68 -3.53
C PRO A 122 7.58 1.61 -2.80
N LYS A 123 6.75 0.58 -3.07
CA LYS A 123 5.46 0.39 -2.39
C LYS A 123 5.69 0.02 -0.92
N ALA A 124 6.68 -0.84 -0.63
CA ALA A 124 7.05 -1.22 0.72
C ALA A 124 7.67 -0.04 1.51
N GLN A 125 8.50 0.77 0.87
CA GLN A 125 9.09 1.97 1.46
C GLN A 125 8.01 3.01 1.81
N ALA A 126 7.07 3.25 0.92
CA ALA A 126 5.94 4.15 1.19
C ALA A 126 5.09 3.67 2.37
N GLN A 127 4.88 2.36 2.52
CA GLN A 127 4.19 1.80 3.68
C GLN A 127 5.01 1.95 4.98
N LEU A 128 6.32 1.80 4.90
CA LEU A 128 7.21 2.02 6.05
C LEU A 128 7.13 3.47 6.55
N GLU A 129 7.08 4.44 5.65
CA GLU A 129 6.90 5.86 6.00
C GLU A 129 5.57 6.13 6.71
N ILE A 130 4.49 5.45 6.32
CA ILE A 130 3.18 5.57 6.95
C ILE A 130 3.14 4.86 8.32
N CYS A 131 3.78 3.70 8.44
CA CYS A 131 3.73 2.88 9.64
C CYS A 131 4.76 3.32 10.70
N LEU A 132 5.87 3.92 10.28
CA LEU A 132 7.01 4.34 11.11
C LEU A 132 7.69 3.19 11.89
N VAL A 133 7.31 1.95 11.61
CA VAL A 133 7.85 0.74 12.22
C VAL A 133 8.21 -0.25 11.12
N ARG A 134 9.45 -0.70 11.13
CA ARG A 134 9.93 -1.70 10.19
C ARG A 134 9.31 -3.06 10.53
N MET A 135 8.65 -3.69 9.55
CA MET A 135 8.14 -5.05 9.71
C MET A 135 9.32 -6.02 9.91
N PRO A 136 9.36 -6.80 11.00
CA PRO A 136 10.39 -7.82 11.17
C PRO A 136 10.13 -9.01 10.25
N ASN A 137 11.21 -9.66 9.79
CA ASN A 137 11.10 -10.89 9.04
C ASN A 137 10.50 -12.01 9.92
N GLN A 138 9.40 -12.60 9.47
CA GLN A 138 8.69 -13.64 10.20
C GLN A 138 9.21 -15.05 9.91
N ASN A 139 10.23 -15.19 9.07
CA ASN A 139 10.83 -16.46 8.65
C ASN A 139 9.76 -17.46 8.16
N LEU A 140 8.90 -17.00 7.26
CA LEU A 140 7.88 -17.85 6.66
C LEU A 140 8.52 -18.81 5.66
N SER A 141 8.04 -20.05 5.66
CA SER A 141 8.25 -20.97 4.55
C SER A 141 7.45 -20.51 3.31
N ASP A 142 7.77 -21.08 2.16
CA ASP A 142 7.04 -20.81 0.91
C ASP A 142 5.57 -21.22 1.03
N ASP A 143 5.34 -22.37 1.68
CA ASP A 143 4.00 -22.87 1.93
C ASP A 143 3.22 -21.96 2.90
N ASP A 144 3.87 -21.47 3.97
CA ASP A 144 3.24 -20.49 4.86
C ASP A 144 2.87 -19.20 4.13
N ALA A 145 3.75 -18.69 3.30
CA ALA A 145 3.48 -17.49 2.51
C ALA A 145 2.34 -17.71 1.51
N ARG A 146 2.29 -18.87 0.85
CA ARG A 146 1.22 -19.23 -0.07
C ARG A 146 -0.12 -19.42 0.67
N ASN A 147 -0.10 -20.06 1.83
CA ASN A 147 -1.27 -20.23 2.68
C ASN A 147 -1.79 -18.88 3.20
N LEU A 148 -0.88 -18.02 3.61
CA LEU A 148 -1.19 -16.67 4.08
C LEU A 148 -1.84 -15.83 2.98
N TYR A 149 -1.35 -15.92 1.75
CA TYR A 149 -1.95 -15.24 0.60
C TYR A 149 -3.39 -15.73 0.37
N GLU A 150 -3.67 -17.04 0.44
CA GLU A 150 -5.04 -17.55 0.34
C GLU A 150 -5.93 -17.07 1.49
N PHE A 151 -5.39 -16.94 2.69
CA PHE A 151 -6.14 -16.36 3.80
C PHE A 151 -6.46 -14.87 3.56
N MET A 152 -5.53 -14.11 2.98
CA MET A 152 -5.82 -12.72 2.56
C MET A 152 -6.92 -12.67 1.51
N ARG A 153 -6.91 -13.56 0.51
CA ARG A 153 -7.99 -13.67 -0.50
C ARG A 153 -9.36 -13.95 0.15
N LYS A 154 -9.39 -14.87 1.13
CA LYS A 154 -10.61 -15.15 1.91
C LYS A 154 -11.09 -13.90 2.64
N ASN A 155 -10.18 -13.16 3.27
CA ASN A 155 -10.50 -11.92 3.96
C ASN A 155 -11.05 -10.83 3.01
N ASP A 156 -10.58 -10.81 1.77
CA ASP A 156 -11.01 -9.91 0.72
C ASP A 156 -12.29 -10.39 -0.02
N GLY A 157 -12.88 -11.50 0.42
CA GLY A 157 -14.20 -11.97 -0.02
C GLY A 157 -14.19 -13.00 -1.15
N VAL A 158 -13.06 -13.52 -1.56
CA VAL A 158 -12.96 -14.62 -2.54
C VAL A 158 -13.53 -15.91 -1.92
N LYS A 159 -14.31 -16.66 -2.71
CA LYS A 159 -15.03 -17.90 -2.31
C LYS A 159 -14.58 -19.11 -3.10
#